data_8d479deb2bf79708c742e8e0bf8b1e19
#
_entry.id   8d479deb2bf79708c742e8e0bf8b1e19
#
_cell.length_a   1.000
_cell.length_b   1.000
_cell.length_c   1.000
_cell.angle_alpha   90.00
_cell.angle_beta   90.00
_cell.angle_gamma   90.00
#
_symmetry.space_group_name_H-M   'P 1'
#
loop_
_entity.id
_entity.type
_entity.pdbx_description
1 polymer ?
#
loop_
_entity_poly.entity_id
_entity_poly.type
_entity_poly.pdbx_seq_one_letter_code
_entity_poly.pdbx_strand_id
1 'polypeptide(L)'
;MPDTTPTLSVANLVLRSKQQEIDALRHLAHKAEWVDVIGQLVQRLQRERGASCIYLASQTQRFAEVRHQAVNEALLHEEKLRQVFSEQMDPAQDTSAQTLSLMAWALLGLESLPALRLQIDRQAMSALDAVAAYSHLIAGLVELVFHMADTAGVPSVSRLLVALLHAVQATEEAGQERAVGALLYASGHCQEAHQQRLLHLIDAQERSLRVFGDFAEPALRARWDELQLAPCMAPLERLRRALCVARPGTALDSDLSHTWFGACSERMDGLWQLQGALVQRLREECDARIAHAQQDLQDSRNLLRLLRENPPQRTHAVDRFFETGSTHPAPPEQADHPPTSAEPTPLRELLRTQSQRMAQMEAELEATRRTLNERKIIERAKGVLMARLGMTEDVAFRALQKTSMDQNRRLLEVAEATLALPDLAFATPALGARALE
;
A
#
# COMPACT_ATOMS: atom_id res chain seq x y z
N MET A 1 -20.96 -43.04 -4.60
CA MET A 1 -19.60 -42.50 -4.44
C MET A 1 -19.20 -42.68 -3.00
N PRO A 2 -18.08 -43.34 -2.67
CA PRO A 2 -17.71 -43.54 -1.28
C PRO A 2 -17.28 -42.20 -0.67
N ASP A 3 -17.93 -41.85 0.43
CA ASP A 3 -17.61 -40.74 1.32
C ASP A 3 -16.23 -40.97 1.94
N THR A 4 -15.17 -40.45 1.31
CA THR A 4 -13.83 -40.45 1.90
C THR A 4 -13.70 -39.25 2.82
N THR A 5 -14.29 -39.36 4.02
CA THR A 5 -13.90 -38.46 5.11
C THR A 5 -12.39 -38.58 5.31
N PRO A 6 -11.63 -37.48 5.23
CA PRO A 6 -10.18 -37.54 5.37
C PRO A 6 -9.85 -38.03 6.79
N THR A 7 -9.22 -39.20 6.88
CA THR A 7 -8.79 -39.74 8.17
C THR A 7 -7.82 -38.77 8.83
N LEU A 8 -8.09 -38.40 10.06
CA LEU A 8 -7.24 -37.52 10.86
C LEU A 8 -5.89 -38.25 11.08
N SER A 9 -4.83 -37.75 10.43
CA SER A 9 -3.46 -38.22 10.62
C SER A 9 -2.47 -37.06 10.54
N VAL A 10 -1.33 -37.16 11.20
CA VAL A 10 -0.27 -36.16 11.17
C VAL A 10 0.15 -35.87 9.72
N ALA A 11 0.31 -36.93 8.92
CA ALA A 11 0.67 -36.82 7.51
C ALA A 11 -0.35 -35.98 6.71
N ASN A 12 -1.64 -36.26 6.90
CA ASN A 12 -2.70 -35.51 6.20
C ASN A 12 -2.76 -34.05 6.65
N LEU A 13 -2.53 -33.76 7.93
CA LEU A 13 -2.48 -32.40 8.45
C LEU A 13 -1.29 -31.62 7.87
N VAL A 14 -0.09 -32.23 7.82
CA VAL A 14 1.10 -31.59 7.22
C VAL A 14 0.89 -31.28 5.74
N LEU A 15 0.38 -32.24 4.96
CA LEU A 15 0.11 -32.03 3.53
C LEU A 15 -0.96 -30.97 3.31
N ARG A 16 -2.01 -30.95 4.13
CA ARG A 16 -3.06 -29.94 4.03
C ARG A 16 -2.55 -28.54 4.39
N SER A 17 -1.71 -28.42 5.42
CA SER A 17 -1.09 -27.14 5.79
C SER A 17 -0.26 -26.58 4.64
N LYS A 18 0.58 -27.41 3.99
CA LYS A 18 1.38 -27.00 2.83
C LYS A 18 0.51 -26.64 1.61
N GLN A 19 -0.58 -27.35 1.40
CA GLN A 19 -1.51 -27.00 0.32
C GLN A 19 -2.18 -25.65 0.58
N GLN A 20 -2.60 -25.35 1.82
CA GLN A 20 -3.15 -24.05 2.19
C GLN A 20 -2.13 -22.92 2.03
N GLU A 21 -0.85 -23.17 2.31
CA GLU A 21 0.22 -22.20 2.05
C GLU A 21 0.33 -21.86 0.55
N ILE A 22 0.30 -22.87 -0.32
CA ILE A 22 0.31 -22.68 -1.77
C ILE A 22 -0.92 -21.88 -2.24
N ASP A 23 -2.10 -22.22 -1.73
CA ASP A 23 -3.33 -21.54 -2.12
C ASP A 23 -3.34 -20.08 -1.64
N ALA A 24 -2.83 -19.80 -0.44
CA ALA A 24 -2.62 -18.44 0.06
C ALA A 24 -1.65 -17.64 -0.82
N LEU A 25 -0.55 -18.25 -1.28
CA LEU A 25 0.41 -17.61 -2.19
C LEU A 25 -0.21 -17.32 -3.57
N ARG A 26 -1.04 -18.22 -4.10
CA ARG A 26 -1.78 -17.98 -5.35
C ARG A 26 -2.77 -16.83 -5.22
N HIS A 27 -3.53 -16.78 -4.13
CA HIS A 27 -4.41 -15.63 -3.85
C HIS A 27 -3.62 -14.31 -3.78
N LEU A 28 -2.41 -14.36 -3.23
CA LEU A 28 -1.56 -13.19 -3.16
C LEU A 28 -1.02 -12.78 -4.55
N ALA A 29 -0.67 -13.74 -5.41
CA ALA A 29 -0.28 -13.47 -6.79
C ALA A 29 -1.42 -12.80 -7.58
N HIS A 30 -2.66 -13.27 -7.44
CA HIS A 30 -3.82 -12.60 -8.03
C HIS A 30 -4.01 -11.17 -7.50
N LYS A 31 -3.82 -10.94 -6.21
CA LYS A 31 -3.86 -9.57 -5.65
C LYS A 31 -2.78 -8.66 -6.26
N ALA A 32 -1.59 -9.20 -6.56
CA ALA A 32 -0.54 -8.43 -7.24
C ALA A 32 -0.95 -8.01 -8.67
N GLU A 33 -1.73 -8.83 -9.37
CA GLU A 33 -2.31 -8.46 -10.68
C GLU A 33 -3.30 -7.30 -10.55
N TRP A 34 -4.13 -7.30 -9.51
CA TRP A 34 -5.05 -6.17 -9.26
C TRP A 34 -4.29 -4.88 -8.97
N VAL A 35 -3.24 -4.97 -8.15
CA VAL A 35 -2.40 -3.81 -7.84
C VAL A 35 -1.83 -3.21 -9.12
N ASP A 36 -1.44 -4.03 -10.10
CA ASP A 36 -0.97 -3.56 -11.39
C ASP A 36 -2.08 -2.85 -12.20
N VAL A 37 -3.26 -3.47 -12.32
CA VAL A 37 -4.39 -2.88 -13.04
C VAL A 37 -4.82 -1.55 -12.41
N ILE A 38 -4.93 -1.50 -11.07
CA ILE A 38 -5.26 -0.28 -10.33
C ILE A 38 -4.15 0.76 -10.51
N GLY A 39 -2.88 0.37 -10.42
CA GLY A 39 -1.75 1.27 -10.61
C GLY A 39 -1.73 1.91 -12.01
N GLN A 40 -2.00 1.11 -13.05
CA GLN A 40 -2.12 1.61 -14.42
C GLN A 40 -3.27 2.62 -14.55
N LEU A 41 -4.45 2.32 -13.98
CA LEU A 41 -5.58 3.25 -14.00
C LEU A 41 -5.25 4.55 -13.25
N VAL A 42 -4.65 4.47 -12.05
CA VAL A 42 -4.21 5.65 -11.27
C VAL A 42 -3.28 6.52 -12.12
N GLN A 43 -2.30 5.92 -12.81
CA GLN A 43 -1.40 6.63 -13.72
C GLN A 43 -2.16 7.39 -14.82
N ARG A 44 -3.16 6.75 -15.45
CA ARG A 44 -3.97 7.39 -16.51
C ARG A 44 -4.83 8.53 -15.96
N LEU A 45 -5.47 8.32 -14.81
CA LEU A 45 -6.25 9.36 -14.14
C LEU A 45 -5.37 10.56 -13.69
N GLN A 46 -4.13 10.32 -13.27
CA GLN A 46 -3.17 11.39 -12.96
C GLN A 46 -2.79 12.20 -14.20
N ARG A 47 -2.63 11.56 -15.36
CA ARG A 47 -2.40 12.25 -16.64
C ARG A 47 -3.62 13.05 -17.06
N GLU A 48 -4.81 12.44 -16.99
CA GLU A 48 -6.08 13.10 -17.31
C GLU A 48 -6.33 14.30 -16.40
N ARG A 49 -6.08 14.17 -15.08
CA ARG A 49 -6.13 15.27 -14.10
C ARG A 49 -5.21 16.43 -14.51
N GLY A 50 -3.97 16.11 -14.85
CA GLY A 50 -2.98 17.13 -15.26
C GLY A 50 -3.40 17.86 -16.52
N ALA A 51 -3.83 17.16 -17.55
CA ALA A 51 -4.31 17.73 -18.81
C ALA A 51 -5.58 18.58 -18.60
N SER A 52 -6.52 18.10 -17.78
CA SER A 52 -7.76 18.80 -17.43
C SER A 52 -7.48 20.09 -16.65
N CYS A 53 -6.53 20.05 -15.71
CA CYS A 53 -6.13 21.24 -14.94
C CYS A 53 -5.62 22.36 -15.85
N ILE A 54 -4.72 22.05 -16.80
CA ILE A 54 -4.17 23.04 -17.72
C ILE A 54 -5.24 23.51 -18.71
N TYR A 55 -6.10 22.62 -19.21
CA TYR A 55 -7.21 22.98 -20.09
C TYR A 55 -8.14 24.02 -19.44
N LEU A 56 -8.54 23.79 -18.19
CA LEU A 56 -9.40 24.71 -17.43
C LEU A 56 -8.67 26.02 -17.08
N ALA A 57 -7.40 25.96 -16.68
CA ALA A 57 -6.61 27.13 -16.31
C ALA A 57 -6.31 28.05 -17.51
N SER A 58 -6.09 27.48 -18.69
CA SER A 58 -5.76 28.24 -19.91
C SER A 58 -6.96 28.93 -20.53
N GLN A 59 -8.18 28.47 -20.23
CA GLN A 59 -9.43 28.90 -20.86
C GLN A 59 -9.39 28.89 -22.40
N THR A 60 -8.47 28.10 -22.98
CA THR A 60 -8.23 28.00 -24.42
C THR A 60 -8.36 26.56 -24.88
N GLN A 61 -8.53 26.34 -26.20
CA GLN A 61 -8.55 25.00 -26.80
C GLN A 61 -7.15 24.35 -26.88
N ARG A 62 -6.12 25.00 -26.38
CA ARG A 62 -4.72 24.61 -26.59
C ARG A 62 -4.38 23.20 -26.07
N PHE A 63 -5.07 22.73 -25.03
CA PHE A 63 -4.84 21.41 -24.41
C PHE A 63 -6.02 20.43 -24.57
N ALA A 64 -7.03 20.81 -25.37
CA ALA A 64 -8.20 19.97 -25.58
C ALA A 64 -7.82 18.58 -26.14
N GLU A 65 -6.95 18.53 -27.16
CA GLU A 65 -6.50 17.28 -27.78
C GLU A 65 -5.73 16.39 -26.83
N VAL A 66 -4.79 16.95 -26.06
CA VAL A 66 -4.01 16.22 -25.05
C VAL A 66 -4.92 15.64 -23.98
N ARG A 67 -5.95 16.41 -23.57
CA ARG A 67 -6.95 15.96 -22.62
C ARG A 67 -7.81 14.82 -23.20
N HIS A 68 -8.31 14.96 -24.45
CA HIS A 68 -9.11 13.92 -25.10
C HIS A 68 -8.33 12.62 -25.22
N GLN A 69 -7.04 12.68 -25.58
CA GLN A 69 -6.18 11.50 -25.61
C GLN A 69 -6.06 10.86 -24.22
N ALA A 70 -5.83 11.66 -23.16
CA ALA A 70 -5.71 11.16 -21.80
C ALA A 70 -7.01 10.49 -21.31
N VAL A 71 -8.18 11.06 -21.63
CA VAL A 71 -9.49 10.47 -21.34
C VAL A 71 -9.65 9.10 -22.05
N ASN A 72 -9.34 9.02 -23.35
CA ASN A 72 -9.44 7.77 -24.09
C ASN A 72 -8.52 6.68 -23.54
N GLU A 73 -7.30 7.05 -23.13
CA GLU A 73 -6.38 6.13 -22.45
C GLU A 73 -6.93 5.64 -21.10
N ALA A 74 -7.56 6.51 -20.31
CA ALA A 74 -8.15 6.16 -19.03
C ALA A 74 -9.33 5.20 -19.19
N LEU A 75 -10.22 5.43 -20.15
CA LEU A 75 -11.39 4.57 -20.43
C LEU A 75 -11.01 3.11 -20.64
N LEU A 76 -9.92 2.83 -21.35
CA LEU A 76 -9.43 1.46 -21.55
C LEU A 76 -9.04 0.75 -20.24
N HIS A 77 -8.49 1.51 -19.29
CA HIS A 77 -8.07 0.97 -17.99
C HIS A 77 -9.23 0.90 -16.99
N GLU A 78 -10.23 1.78 -17.12
CA GLU A 78 -11.50 1.67 -16.39
C GLU A 78 -12.21 0.35 -16.71
N GLU A 79 -12.27 0.00 -18.00
CA GLU A 79 -12.89 -1.25 -18.43
C GLU A 79 -12.13 -2.48 -17.93
N LYS A 80 -10.80 -2.47 -17.98
CA LYS A 80 -9.97 -3.52 -17.40
C LYS A 80 -10.23 -3.71 -15.91
N LEU A 81 -10.35 -2.61 -15.15
CA LEU A 81 -10.64 -2.69 -13.71
C LEU A 81 -12.04 -3.27 -13.47
N ARG A 82 -13.06 -2.87 -14.26
CA ARG A 82 -14.41 -3.44 -14.17
C ARG A 82 -14.40 -4.94 -14.44
N GLN A 83 -13.63 -5.40 -15.41
CA GLN A 83 -13.48 -6.82 -15.71
C GLN A 83 -12.87 -7.56 -14.52
N VAL A 84 -11.76 -7.08 -13.97
CA VAL A 84 -11.11 -7.66 -12.77
C VAL A 84 -12.09 -7.72 -11.60
N PHE A 85 -12.89 -6.68 -11.38
CA PHE A 85 -13.88 -6.66 -10.31
C PHE A 85 -15.03 -7.65 -10.57
N SER A 86 -15.44 -7.83 -11.82
CA SER A 86 -16.50 -8.80 -12.16
C SER A 86 -16.08 -10.25 -11.88
N GLU A 87 -14.81 -10.58 -12.09
CA GLU A 87 -14.24 -11.90 -11.77
C GLU A 87 -14.29 -12.21 -10.27
N GLN A 88 -14.28 -11.18 -9.42
CA GLN A 88 -14.36 -11.32 -7.96
C GLN A 88 -15.79 -11.52 -7.43
N MET A 89 -16.79 -11.32 -8.27
CA MET A 89 -18.17 -11.62 -7.90
C MET A 89 -18.49 -13.12 -7.98
N ASP A 90 -17.54 -13.93 -8.46
CA ASP A 90 -17.68 -15.40 -8.44
C ASP A 90 -17.70 -15.89 -6.98
N PRO A 91 -18.76 -16.62 -6.56
CA PRO A 91 -18.84 -17.19 -5.20
C PRO A 91 -17.70 -18.14 -4.84
N ALA A 92 -16.95 -18.65 -5.83
CA ALA A 92 -15.77 -19.47 -5.61
C ALA A 92 -14.54 -18.66 -5.13
N GLN A 93 -14.59 -17.34 -5.26
CA GLN A 93 -13.56 -16.44 -4.75
C GLN A 93 -13.86 -16.06 -3.30
N ASP A 94 -12.91 -16.32 -2.41
CA ASP A 94 -13.03 -15.96 -0.97
C ASP A 94 -12.68 -14.47 -0.79
N THR A 95 -13.55 -13.58 -1.29
CA THR A 95 -13.35 -12.13 -1.22
C THR A 95 -13.97 -11.57 0.06
N SER A 96 -13.17 -10.86 0.88
CA SER A 96 -13.66 -10.31 2.15
C SER A 96 -14.71 -9.21 1.93
N ALA A 97 -15.64 -9.06 2.89
CA ALA A 97 -16.67 -8.01 2.86
C ALA A 97 -16.04 -6.60 2.77
N GLN A 98 -14.90 -6.39 3.40
CA GLN A 98 -14.18 -5.11 3.33
C GLN A 98 -13.62 -4.84 1.92
N THR A 99 -13.06 -5.86 1.25
CA THR A 99 -12.61 -5.73 -0.14
C THR A 99 -13.78 -5.38 -1.06
N LEU A 100 -14.92 -6.07 -0.94
CA LEU A 100 -16.13 -5.78 -1.72
C LEU A 100 -16.64 -4.35 -1.49
N SER A 101 -16.61 -3.87 -0.24
CA SER A 101 -16.99 -2.49 0.08
C SER A 101 -16.07 -1.47 -0.59
N LEU A 102 -14.75 -1.67 -0.56
CA LEU A 102 -13.79 -0.79 -1.22
C LEU A 102 -13.92 -0.84 -2.75
N MET A 103 -14.20 -2.01 -3.33
CA MET A 103 -14.53 -2.15 -4.76
C MET A 103 -15.79 -1.35 -5.13
N ALA A 104 -16.85 -1.41 -4.31
CA ALA A 104 -18.06 -0.63 -4.52
C ALA A 104 -17.80 0.88 -4.49
N TRP A 105 -16.98 1.36 -3.54
CA TRP A 105 -16.56 2.76 -3.50
C TRP A 105 -15.75 3.18 -4.74
N ALA A 106 -14.81 2.34 -5.18
CA ALA A 106 -14.05 2.59 -6.39
C ALA A 106 -14.96 2.67 -7.64
N LEU A 107 -15.93 1.75 -7.78
CA LEU A 107 -16.89 1.76 -8.87
C LEU A 107 -17.77 3.02 -8.85
N LEU A 108 -18.28 3.42 -7.68
CA LEU A 108 -19.06 4.66 -7.54
C LEU A 108 -18.26 5.89 -7.99
N GLY A 109 -16.97 5.93 -7.64
CA GLY A 109 -16.07 6.97 -8.12
C GLY A 109 -15.90 6.97 -9.64
N LEU A 110 -15.74 5.79 -10.26
CA LEU A 110 -15.63 5.65 -11.72
C LEU A 110 -16.94 6.04 -12.43
N GLU A 111 -18.09 5.74 -11.85
CA GLU A 111 -19.40 6.14 -12.38
C GLU A 111 -19.60 7.66 -12.37
N SER A 112 -18.90 8.39 -11.52
CA SER A 112 -18.94 9.86 -11.50
C SER A 112 -18.10 10.53 -12.59
N LEU A 113 -17.11 9.82 -13.19
CA LEU A 113 -16.17 10.37 -14.18
C LEU A 113 -16.85 10.96 -15.43
N PRO A 114 -17.88 10.34 -16.05
CA PRO A 114 -18.52 10.92 -17.23
C PRO A 114 -19.12 12.30 -16.95
N ALA A 115 -19.76 12.48 -15.79
CA ALA A 115 -20.31 13.77 -15.38
C ALA A 115 -19.22 14.82 -15.11
N LEU A 116 -18.13 14.43 -14.44
CA LEU A 116 -16.95 15.26 -14.22
C LEU A 116 -16.33 15.71 -15.55
N ARG A 117 -16.11 14.78 -16.49
CA ARG A 117 -15.57 15.06 -17.83
C ARG A 117 -16.42 16.05 -18.59
N LEU A 118 -17.75 15.89 -18.50
CA LEU A 118 -18.70 16.81 -19.15
C LEU A 118 -18.66 18.22 -18.55
N GLN A 119 -18.50 18.35 -17.23
CA GLN A 119 -18.34 19.67 -16.58
C GLN A 119 -17.04 20.34 -17.00
N ILE A 120 -15.95 19.58 -17.12
CA ILE A 120 -14.65 20.07 -17.60
C ILE A 120 -14.75 20.52 -19.07
N ASP A 121 -15.39 19.73 -19.94
CA ASP A 121 -15.58 20.07 -21.35
C ASP A 121 -16.34 21.39 -21.53
N ARG A 122 -17.33 21.62 -20.67
CA ARG A 122 -18.13 22.85 -20.65
C ARG A 122 -17.44 24.01 -19.94
N GLN A 123 -16.24 23.79 -19.38
CA GLN A 123 -15.54 24.75 -18.51
C GLN A 123 -16.41 25.28 -17.37
N ALA A 124 -17.30 24.42 -16.84
CA ALA A 124 -18.29 24.73 -15.82
C ALA A 124 -17.78 24.55 -14.39
N MET A 125 -16.48 24.29 -14.23
CA MET A 125 -15.83 24.13 -12.92
C MET A 125 -14.43 24.71 -12.92
N SER A 126 -13.89 24.98 -11.71
CA SER A 126 -12.53 25.46 -11.58
C SER A 126 -11.49 24.35 -11.78
N ALA A 127 -10.26 24.72 -12.14
CA ALA A 127 -9.15 23.77 -12.24
C ALA A 127 -8.86 23.07 -10.90
N LEU A 128 -9.02 23.78 -9.77
CA LEU A 128 -8.81 23.22 -8.43
C LEU A 128 -9.89 22.20 -8.07
N ASP A 129 -11.16 22.47 -8.39
CA ASP A 129 -12.25 21.52 -8.14
C ASP A 129 -12.06 20.25 -8.95
N ALA A 130 -11.62 20.37 -10.22
CA ALA A 130 -11.29 19.23 -11.05
C ALA A 130 -10.13 18.40 -10.44
N VAL A 131 -9.04 19.05 -10.00
CA VAL A 131 -7.93 18.38 -9.32
C VAL A 131 -8.42 17.66 -8.07
N ALA A 132 -9.26 18.29 -7.25
CA ALA A 132 -9.80 17.71 -6.03
C ALA A 132 -10.65 16.46 -6.34
N ALA A 133 -11.52 16.51 -7.35
CA ALA A 133 -12.38 15.39 -7.75
C ALA A 133 -11.56 14.18 -8.21
N TYR A 134 -10.57 14.37 -9.09
CA TYR A 134 -9.67 13.29 -9.50
C TYR A 134 -8.85 12.75 -8.33
N SER A 135 -8.32 13.60 -7.47
CA SER A 135 -7.52 13.18 -6.31
C SER A 135 -8.33 12.36 -5.32
N HIS A 136 -9.61 12.69 -5.13
CA HIS A 136 -10.51 11.91 -4.28
C HIS A 136 -10.73 10.49 -4.83
N LEU A 137 -10.98 10.36 -6.13
CA LEU A 137 -11.10 9.05 -6.79
C LEU A 137 -9.79 8.25 -6.70
N ILE A 138 -8.65 8.87 -7.00
CA ILE A 138 -7.34 8.24 -6.93
C ILE A 138 -7.05 7.76 -5.50
N ALA A 139 -7.38 8.55 -4.47
CA ALA A 139 -7.21 8.17 -3.08
C ALA A 139 -8.00 6.88 -2.73
N GLY A 140 -9.25 6.75 -3.20
CA GLY A 140 -10.04 5.53 -3.02
C GLY A 140 -9.43 4.30 -3.70
N LEU A 141 -8.85 4.45 -4.89
CA LEU A 141 -8.13 3.37 -5.59
C LEU A 141 -6.84 2.99 -4.83
N VAL A 142 -6.10 3.96 -4.32
CA VAL A 142 -4.90 3.72 -3.51
C VAL A 142 -5.25 3.03 -2.19
N GLU A 143 -6.37 3.37 -1.56
CA GLU A 143 -6.84 2.69 -0.33
C GLU A 143 -7.15 1.22 -0.58
N LEU A 144 -7.69 0.86 -1.75
CA LEU A 144 -7.89 -0.54 -2.14
C LEU A 144 -6.54 -1.28 -2.25
N VAL A 145 -5.51 -0.66 -2.84
CA VAL A 145 -4.16 -1.22 -2.88
C VAL A 145 -3.60 -1.42 -1.46
N PHE A 146 -3.83 -0.47 -0.56
CA PHE A 146 -3.45 -0.57 0.84
C PHE A 146 -4.07 -1.79 1.53
N HIS A 147 -5.37 -1.97 1.34
CA HIS A 147 -6.08 -3.08 1.95
C HIS A 147 -5.54 -4.44 1.47
N MET A 148 -5.18 -4.53 0.18
CA MET A 148 -4.57 -5.75 -0.36
C MET A 148 -3.19 -6.03 0.23
N ALA A 149 -2.40 -4.99 0.47
CA ALA A 149 -1.08 -5.11 1.10
C ALA A 149 -1.15 -5.60 2.56
N ASP A 150 -2.11 -5.09 3.32
CA ASP A 150 -2.30 -5.43 4.75
C ASP A 150 -2.67 -6.90 4.96
N THR A 151 -3.30 -7.53 3.98
CA THR A 151 -3.72 -8.95 4.04
C THR A 151 -2.64 -9.95 3.59
N ALA A 152 -1.45 -9.47 3.18
CA ALA A 152 -0.36 -10.35 2.76
C ALA A 152 0.25 -11.10 3.95
N GLY A 153 0.27 -12.43 3.87
CA GLY A 153 0.79 -13.32 4.92
C GLY A 153 2.27 -13.69 4.78
N VAL A 154 2.98 -13.18 3.76
CA VAL A 154 4.37 -13.52 3.44
C VAL A 154 5.27 -12.30 3.58
N PRO A 155 6.28 -12.32 4.46
CA PRO A 155 7.09 -11.14 4.79
C PRO A 155 7.78 -10.48 3.61
N SER A 156 8.41 -11.26 2.70
CA SER A 156 9.09 -10.70 1.52
C SER A 156 8.12 -9.98 0.58
N VAL A 157 6.93 -10.54 0.38
CA VAL A 157 5.88 -9.94 -0.44
C VAL A 157 5.29 -8.71 0.25
N SER A 158 5.05 -8.78 1.57
CA SER A 158 4.59 -7.63 2.35
C SER A 158 5.55 -6.45 2.27
N ARG A 159 6.87 -6.69 2.34
CA ARG A 159 7.89 -5.63 2.16
C ARG A 159 7.81 -4.97 0.80
N LEU A 160 7.67 -5.75 -0.28
CA LEU A 160 7.52 -5.21 -1.64
C LEU A 160 6.22 -4.42 -1.81
N LEU A 161 5.12 -4.88 -1.21
CA LEU A 161 3.85 -4.16 -1.21
C LEU A 161 3.92 -2.83 -0.46
N VAL A 162 4.62 -2.78 0.69
CA VAL A 162 4.87 -1.53 1.42
C VAL A 162 5.69 -0.56 0.56
N ALA A 163 6.77 -1.04 -0.07
CA ALA A 163 7.58 -0.21 -0.96
C ALA A 163 6.75 0.32 -2.14
N LEU A 164 5.95 -0.53 -2.79
CA LEU A 164 5.08 -0.14 -3.90
C LEU A 164 4.06 0.91 -3.48
N LEU A 165 3.41 0.70 -2.35
CA LEU A 165 2.44 1.63 -1.81
C LEU A 165 3.01 3.03 -1.60
N HIS A 166 4.20 3.11 -0.99
CA HIS A 166 4.84 4.39 -0.76
C HIS A 166 5.36 5.04 -2.05
N ALA A 167 5.76 4.25 -3.05
CA ALA A 167 6.07 4.75 -4.39
C ALA A 167 4.82 5.32 -5.09
N VAL A 168 3.67 4.63 -5.02
CA VAL A 168 2.39 5.11 -5.57
C VAL A 168 1.97 6.41 -4.91
N GLN A 169 2.07 6.49 -3.58
CA GLN A 169 1.70 7.69 -2.84
C GLN A 169 2.62 8.86 -3.15
N ALA A 170 3.94 8.66 -3.20
CA ALA A 170 4.88 9.70 -3.59
C ALA A 170 4.59 10.23 -5.00
N THR A 171 4.17 9.35 -5.91
CA THR A 171 3.78 9.74 -7.27
C THR A 171 2.48 10.55 -7.28
N GLU A 172 1.51 10.21 -6.43
CA GLU A 172 0.28 11.00 -6.30
C GLU A 172 0.58 12.40 -5.73
N GLU A 173 1.41 12.48 -4.71
CA GLU A 173 1.87 13.74 -4.12
C GLU A 173 2.65 14.59 -5.16
N ALA A 174 3.49 13.95 -5.99
CA ALA A 174 4.18 14.63 -7.11
C ALA A 174 3.21 15.11 -8.20
N GLY A 175 2.15 14.36 -8.47
CA GLY A 175 1.11 14.78 -9.42
C GLY A 175 0.29 15.97 -8.93
N GLN A 176 -0.01 16.03 -7.64
CA GLN A 176 -0.65 17.20 -7.02
C GLN A 176 0.31 18.40 -6.98
N GLU A 177 1.58 18.18 -6.64
CA GLU A 177 2.62 19.21 -6.69
C GLU A 177 2.73 19.84 -8.09
N ARG A 178 2.75 18.99 -9.13
CA ARG A 178 2.77 19.47 -10.52
C ARG A 178 1.60 20.41 -10.82
N ALA A 179 0.39 20.04 -10.38
CA ALA A 179 -0.81 20.84 -10.61
C ALA A 179 -0.78 22.19 -9.85
N VAL A 180 -0.41 22.16 -8.57
CA VAL A 180 -0.35 23.35 -7.70
C VAL A 180 0.75 24.30 -8.16
N GLY A 181 1.94 23.81 -8.50
CA GLY A 181 3.03 24.64 -8.97
C GLY A 181 2.77 25.24 -10.34
N ALA A 182 2.14 24.47 -11.27
CA ALA A 182 1.70 25.01 -12.56
C ALA A 182 0.69 26.16 -12.40
N LEU A 183 -0.25 26.02 -11.46
CA LEU A 183 -1.22 27.06 -11.14
C LEU A 183 -0.54 28.30 -10.55
N LEU A 184 0.42 28.14 -9.62
CA LEU A 184 1.17 29.26 -9.03
C LEU A 184 1.90 30.06 -10.10
N TYR A 185 2.65 29.41 -11.01
CA TYR A 185 3.31 30.10 -12.10
C TYR A 185 2.31 30.74 -13.08
N ALA A 186 1.27 29.99 -13.49
CA ALA A 186 0.29 30.49 -14.45
C ALA A 186 -0.50 31.70 -13.92
N SER A 187 -0.72 31.80 -12.59
CA SER A 187 -1.39 32.96 -11.96
C SER A 187 -0.53 34.21 -11.95
N GLY A 188 0.76 34.14 -12.24
CA GLY A 188 1.71 35.25 -12.25
C GLY A 188 2.04 35.84 -10.87
N HIS A 189 1.55 35.25 -9.79
CA HIS A 189 1.83 35.75 -8.43
C HIS A 189 1.77 34.60 -7.40
N CYS A 190 2.57 34.72 -6.33
CA CYS A 190 2.63 33.72 -5.27
C CYS A 190 1.44 33.88 -4.32
N GLN A 191 0.49 32.95 -4.37
CA GLN A 191 -0.62 32.85 -3.43
C GLN A 191 -0.21 32.00 -2.23
N GLU A 192 -0.35 32.52 -1.02
CA GLU A 192 0.11 31.89 0.22
C GLU A 192 -0.48 30.48 0.42
N ALA A 193 -1.78 30.32 0.21
CA ALA A 193 -2.45 29.02 0.38
C ALA A 193 -1.89 27.94 -0.56
N HIS A 194 -1.65 28.29 -1.83
CA HIS A 194 -1.08 27.37 -2.80
C HIS A 194 0.40 27.07 -2.51
N GLN A 195 1.17 28.06 -2.08
CA GLN A 195 2.56 27.86 -1.65
C GLN A 195 2.65 26.91 -0.46
N GLN A 196 1.82 27.10 0.55
CA GLN A 196 1.78 26.21 1.73
C GLN A 196 1.38 24.78 1.31
N ARG A 197 0.42 24.63 0.39
CA ARG A 197 0.05 23.33 -0.16
C ARG A 197 1.23 22.69 -0.89
N LEU A 198 1.97 23.44 -1.70
CA LEU A 198 3.15 22.95 -2.40
C LEU A 198 4.22 22.44 -1.43
N LEU A 199 4.55 23.21 -0.40
CA LEU A 199 5.51 22.81 0.63
C LEU A 199 5.11 21.50 1.30
N HIS A 200 3.83 21.38 1.69
CA HIS A 200 3.32 20.16 2.29
C HIS A 200 3.47 18.94 1.35
N LEU A 201 3.18 19.11 0.06
CA LEU A 201 3.29 18.04 -0.93
C LEU A 201 4.75 17.58 -1.12
N ILE A 202 5.70 18.52 -1.11
CA ILE A 202 7.13 18.19 -1.17
C ILE A 202 7.55 17.37 0.05
N ASP A 203 7.21 17.83 1.25
CA ASP A 203 7.52 17.13 2.49
C ASP A 203 6.85 15.74 2.55
N ALA A 204 5.63 15.61 2.05
CA ALA A 204 4.92 14.36 2.00
C ALA A 204 5.62 13.34 1.08
N GLN A 205 6.05 13.79 -0.12
CA GLN A 205 6.84 12.96 -1.03
C GLN A 205 8.13 12.45 -0.39
N GLU A 206 8.88 13.33 0.29
CA GLU A 206 10.13 12.94 0.96
C GLU A 206 9.90 11.89 2.03
N ARG A 207 8.81 12.00 2.80
CA ARG A 207 8.44 10.98 3.80
C ARG A 207 8.10 9.66 3.15
N SER A 208 7.27 9.68 2.10
CA SER A 208 6.87 8.48 1.37
C SER A 208 8.08 7.78 0.74
N LEU A 209 8.98 8.53 0.09
CA LEU A 209 10.18 7.99 -0.54
C LEU A 209 11.23 7.49 0.46
N ARG A 210 11.28 8.06 1.67
CA ARG A 210 12.12 7.52 2.75
C ARG A 210 11.64 6.14 3.16
N VAL A 211 10.34 5.97 3.43
CA VAL A 211 9.79 4.65 3.76
C VAL A 211 9.97 3.66 2.61
N PHE A 212 9.75 4.09 1.35
CA PHE A 212 10.12 3.28 0.19
C PHE A 212 11.57 2.78 0.28
N GLY A 213 12.53 3.66 0.56
CA GLY A 213 13.95 3.32 0.70
C GLY A 213 14.24 2.30 1.80
N ASP A 214 13.49 2.33 2.91
CA ASP A 214 13.64 1.39 4.02
C ASP A 214 13.14 -0.03 3.67
N PHE A 215 12.15 -0.13 2.79
CA PHE A 215 11.52 -1.40 2.42
C PHE A 215 11.96 -1.93 1.06
N ALA A 216 12.48 -1.09 0.17
CA ALA A 216 12.92 -1.48 -1.16
C ALA A 216 14.18 -2.37 -1.11
N GLU A 217 14.21 -3.37 -2.01
CA GLU A 217 15.39 -4.18 -2.27
C GLU A 217 16.52 -3.32 -2.87
N PRO A 218 17.80 -3.74 -2.73
CA PRO A 218 18.96 -2.95 -3.19
C PRO A 218 18.88 -2.53 -4.67
N ALA A 219 18.38 -3.41 -5.55
CA ALA A 219 18.25 -3.11 -6.97
C ALA A 219 17.21 -2.02 -7.26
N LEU A 220 16.10 -2.01 -6.54
CA LEU A 220 15.04 -0.99 -6.65
C LEU A 220 15.49 0.33 -6.04
N ARG A 221 16.26 0.29 -4.95
CA ARG A 221 16.87 1.46 -4.34
C ARG A 221 17.88 2.12 -5.28
N ALA A 222 18.74 1.33 -5.94
CA ALA A 222 19.68 1.85 -6.94
C ALA A 222 18.95 2.57 -8.10
N ARG A 223 17.83 2.01 -8.59
CA ARG A 223 17.00 2.70 -9.60
C ARG A 223 16.43 4.03 -9.09
N TRP A 224 16.02 4.08 -7.83
CA TRP A 224 15.58 5.32 -7.22
C TRP A 224 16.72 6.36 -7.15
N ASP A 225 17.91 5.94 -6.75
CA ASP A 225 19.08 6.82 -6.68
C ASP A 225 19.44 7.37 -8.07
N GLU A 226 19.35 6.55 -9.12
CA GLU A 226 19.52 7.00 -10.52
C GLU A 226 18.46 8.06 -10.92
N LEU A 227 17.20 7.89 -10.53
CA LEU A 227 16.13 8.87 -10.79
C LEU A 227 16.41 10.23 -10.13
N GLN A 228 17.06 10.25 -8.95
CA GLN A 228 17.46 11.50 -8.30
C GLN A 228 18.53 12.27 -9.08
N LEU A 229 19.27 11.59 -9.94
CA LEU A 229 20.31 12.18 -10.80
C LEU A 229 19.79 12.49 -12.20
N ALA A 230 18.51 12.25 -12.49
CA ALA A 230 17.91 12.49 -13.80
C ALA A 230 18.01 13.97 -14.21
N PRO A 231 18.17 14.27 -15.51
CA PRO A 231 18.35 15.63 -16.01
C PRO A 231 17.22 16.62 -15.61
N CYS A 232 16.00 16.11 -15.43
CA CYS A 232 14.84 16.91 -15.01
C CYS A 232 14.94 17.40 -13.56
N MET A 233 15.74 16.75 -12.69
CA MET A 233 15.79 17.08 -11.27
C MET A 233 16.39 18.46 -11.00
N ALA A 234 17.49 18.82 -11.66
CA ALA A 234 18.13 20.12 -11.41
C ALA A 234 17.24 21.32 -11.82
N PRO A 235 16.54 21.33 -12.97
CA PRO A 235 15.53 22.34 -13.28
C PRO A 235 14.37 22.35 -12.27
N LEU A 236 13.86 21.19 -11.92
CA LEU A 236 12.75 21.06 -10.97
C LEU A 236 13.10 21.65 -9.60
N GLU A 237 14.26 21.31 -9.05
CA GLU A 237 14.71 21.82 -7.74
C GLU A 237 14.93 23.34 -7.74
N ARG A 238 15.41 23.90 -8.84
CA ARG A 238 15.51 25.37 -8.98
C ARG A 238 14.13 26.03 -8.93
N LEU A 239 13.16 25.48 -9.67
CA LEU A 239 11.79 25.99 -9.70
C LEU A 239 11.08 25.80 -8.36
N ARG A 240 11.25 24.66 -7.70
CA ARG A 240 10.78 24.41 -6.32
C ARG A 240 11.32 25.47 -5.36
N ARG A 241 12.64 25.69 -5.38
CA ARG A 241 13.27 26.67 -4.50
C ARG A 241 12.73 28.07 -4.74
N ALA A 242 12.51 28.47 -5.99
CA ALA A 242 11.93 29.77 -6.32
C ALA A 242 10.54 29.93 -5.70
N LEU A 243 9.67 28.91 -5.78
CA LEU A 243 8.34 28.90 -5.16
C LEU A 243 8.40 28.86 -3.62
N CYS A 244 9.32 28.07 -3.06
CA CYS A 244 9.44 27.91 -1.60
C CYS A 244 9.88 29.18 -0.88
N VAL A 245 10.76 29.99 -1.51
CA VAL A 245 11.30 31.23 -0.90
C VAL A 245 10.53 32.49 -1.29
N ALA A 246 9.61 32.41 -2.25
CA ALA A 246 8.80 33.53 -2.68
C ALA A 246 7.94 34.07 -1.53
N ARG A 247 7.84 35.39 -1.40
CA ARG A 247 6.92 35.99 -0.42
C ARG A 247 5.50 35.99 -1.00
N PRO A 248 4.46 35.86 -0.18
CA PRO A 248 3.07 36.03 -0.62
C PRO A 248 2.90 37.33 -1.40
N GLY A 249 2.23 37.27 -2.55
CA GLY A 249 2.03 38.39 -3.45
C GLY A 249 3.20 38.72 -4.41
N THR A 250 4.38 38.04 -4.28
CA THR A 250 5.49 38.24 -5.22
C THR A 250 5.07 37.85 -6.63
N ALA A 251 5.44 38.67 -7.62
CA ALA A 251 5.26 38.33 -9.04
C ALA A 251 6.06 37.10 -9.42
N LEU A 252 5.44 36.18 -10.12
CA LEU A 252 6.04 34.98 -10.69
C LEU A 252 6.01 35.06 -12.21
N ASP A 253 7.04 34.50 -12.85
CA ASP A 253 7.10 34.43 -14.31
C ASP A 253 6.15 33.32 -14.82
N SER A 254 5.06 33.73 -15.47
CA SER A 254 4.05 32.80 -16.00
C SER A 254 4.57 31.84 -17.06
N ASP A 255 5.62 32.22 -17.80
CA ASP A 255 6.22 31.40 -18.85
C ASP A 255 6.91 30.14 -18.26
N LEU A 256 7.31 30.19 -16.99
CA LEU A 256 7.88 29.06 -16.27
C LEU A 256 6.86 27.96 -15.97
N SER A 257 5.55 28.21 -16.10
CA SER A 257 4.50 27.20 -15.91
C SER A 257 4.71 25.96 -16.81
N HIS A 258 5.10 26.18 -18.06
CA HIS A 258 5.38 25.09 -19.00
C HIS A 258 6.65 24.30 -18.61
N THR A 259 7.72 25.02 -18.23
CA THR A 259 8.98 24.42 -17.80
C THR A 259 8.77 23.59 -16.52
N TRP A 260 7.99 24.11 -15.56
CA TRP A 260 7.59 23.40 -14.37
C TRP A 260 6.84 22.11 -14.69
N PHE A 261 5.81 22.22 -15.53
CA PHE A 261 4.97 21.07 -15.89
C PHE A 261 5.76 19.98 -16.60
N GLY A 262 6.68 20.35 -17.49
CA GLY A 262 7.57 19.44 -18.20
C GLY A 262 8.49 18.70 -17.24
N ALA A 263 9.22 19.41 -16.37
CA ALA A 263 10.15 18.82 -15.42
C ALA A 263 9.44 17.88 -14.42
N CYS A 264 8.28 18.28 -13.90
CA CYS A 264 7.47 17.41 -13.05
C CYS A 264 6.96 16.17 -13.78
N SER A 265 6.58 16.29 -15.06
CA SER A 265 6.10 15.16 -15.86
C SER A 265 7.19 14.14 -16.11
N GLU A 266 8.40 14.57 -16.48
CA GLU A 266 9.55 13.67 -16.64
C GLU A 266 9.90 12.93 -15.34
N ARG A 267 9.88 13.64 -14.20
CA ARG A 267 10.07 13.00 -12.90
C ARG A 267 8.99 11.95 -12.61
N MET A 268 7.72 12.27 -12.89
CA MET A 268 6.63 11.34 -12.72
C MET A 268 6.77 10.10 -13.62
N ASP A 269 7.21 10.26 -14.87
CA ASP A 269 7.48 9.14 -15.76
C ASP A 269 8.52 8.19 -15.16
N GLY A 270 9.58 8.71 -14.53
CA GLY A 270 10.56 7.93 -13.79
C GLY A 270 9.96 7.19 -12.59
N LEU A 271 9.12 7.86 -11.80
CA LEU A 271 8.42 7.23 -10.67
C LEU A 271 7.48 6.11 -11.14
N TRP A 272 6.80 6.26 -12.27
CA TRP A 272 5.97 5.20 -12.86
C TRP A 272 6.79 4.00 -13.33
N GLN A 273 7.96 4.25 -13.93
CA GLN A 273 8.89 3.16 -14.28
C GLN A 273 9.37 2.40 -13.05
N LEU A 274 9.64 3.09 -11.94
CA LEU A 274 9.99 2.47 -10.67
C LEU A 274 8.84 1.61 -10.12
N GLN A 275 7.59 2.11 -10.18
CA GLN A 275 6.41 1.34 -9.79
C GLN A 275 6.23 0.08 -10.65
N GLY A 276 6.40 0.20 -11.98
CA GLY A 276 6.35 -0.96 -12.89
C GLY A 276 7.39 -2.02 -12.53
N ALA A 277 8.62 -1.60 -12.19
CA ALA A 277 9.67 -2.52 -11.74
C ALA A 277 9.32 -3.19 -10.39
N LEU A 278 8.68 -2.46 -9.46
CA LEU A 278 8.18 -3.02 -8.19
C LEU A 278 7.11 -4.07 -8.42
N VAL A 279 6.13 -3.80 -9.27
CA VAL A 279 5.06 -4.76 -9.61
C VAL A 279 5.65 -6.00 -10.27
N GLN A 280 6.58 -5.84 -11.21
CA GLN A 280 7.26 -6.97 -11.83
C GLN A 280 8.02 -7.83 -10.79
N ARG A 281 8.77 -7.18 -9.90
CA ARG A 281 9.51 -7.87 -8.83
C ARG A 281 8.57 -8.58 -7.87
N LEU A 282 7.42 -7.98 -7.57
CA LEU A 282 6.38 -8.60 -6.74
C LEU A 282 5.84 -9.89 -7.37
N ARG A 283 5.57 -9.88 -8.69
CA ARG A 283 5.15 -11.10 -9.42
C ARG A 283 6.23 -12.18 -9.37
N GLU A 284 7.47 -11.83 -9.67
CA GLU A 284 8.60 -12.77 -9.62
C GLU A 284 8.76 -13.40 -8.23
N GLU A 285 8.61 -12.61 -7.17
CA GLU A 285 8.68 -13.13 -5.79
C GLU A 285 7.52 -14.08 -5.49
N CYS A 286 6.29 -13.76 -5.90
CA CYS A 286 5.15 -14.65 -5.75
C CYS A 286 5.36 -15.96 -6.48
N ASP A 287 5.79 -15.92 -7.74
CA ASP A 287 6.03 -17.12 -8.55
C ASP A 287 7.13 -18.00 -7.96
N ALA A 288 8.24 -17.38 -7.52
CA ALA A 288 9.34 -18.10 -6.87
C ALA A 288 8.89 -18.80 -5.57
N ARG A 289 8.05 -18.12 -4.76
CA ARG A 289 7.48 -18.68 -3.53
C ARG A 289 6.52 -19.83 -3.80
N ILE A 290 5.66 -19.69 -4.81
CA ILE A 290 4.75 -20.77 -5.23
C ILE A 290 5.54 -22.00 -5.68
N ALA A 291 6.54 -21.81 -6.52
CA ALA A 291 7.39 -22.90 -7.00
C ALA A 291 8.11 -23.61 -5.83
N HIS A 292 8.67 -22.87 -4.89
CA HIS A 292 9.33 -23.42 -3.70
C HIS A 292 8.33 -24.20 -2.84
N ALA A 293 7.15 -23.64 -2.56
CA ALA A 293 6.13 -24.32 -1.75
C ALA A 293 5.60 -25.59 -2.42
N GLN A 294 5.48 -25.61 -3.75
CA GLN A 294 5.13 -26.81 -4.53
C GLN A 294 6.20 -27.89 -4.42
N GLN A 295 7.48 -27.53 -4.51
CA GLN A 295 8.60 -28.43 -4.33
C GLN A 295 8.59 -29.03 -2.91
N ASP A 296 8.46 -28.20 -1.89
CA ASP A 296 8.36 -28.62 -0.48
C ASP A 296 7.19 -29.59 -0.24
N LEU A 297 6.04 -29.37 -0.90
CA LEU A 297 4.91 -30.28 -0.83
C LEU A 297 5.22 -31.63 -1.46
N GLN A 298 5.90 -31.64 -2.61
CA GLN A 298 6.28 -32.86 -3.30
C GLN A 298 7.30 -33.68 -2.49
N ASP A 299 8.30 -33.01 -1.91
CA ASP A 299 9.31 -33.64 -1.06
C ASP A 299 8.68 -34.22 0.21
N SER A 300 7.73 -33.51 0.82
CA SER A 300 6.96 -34.02 1.95
C SER A 300 6.13 -35.27 1.60
N ARG A 301 5.49 -35.28 0.43
CA ARG A 301 4.76 -36.46 -0.08
C ARG A 301 5.68 -37.66 -0.29
N ASN A 302 6.85 -37.45 -0.88
CA ASN A 302 7.84 -38.46 -1.11
C ASN A 302 8.37 -39.06 0.22
N LEU A 303 8.69 -38.18 1.18
CA LEU A 303 9.14 -38.60 2.51
C LEU A 303 8.07 -39.43 3.24
N LEU A 304 6.80 -38.96 3.23
CA LEU A 304 5.70 -39.68 3.87
C LEU A 304 5.43 -41.02 3.19
N ARG A 305 5.64 -41.17 1.88
CA ARG A 305 5.55 -42.43 1.15
C ARG A 305 6.66 -43.36 1.60
N LEU A 306 7.92 -42.93 1.66
CA LEU A 306 9.06 -43.72 2.12
C LEU A 306 8.89 -44.20 3.56
N LEU A 307 8.37 -43.35 4.45
CA LEU A 307 8.08 -43.73 5.83
C LEU A 307 6.94 -44.75 5.95
N ARG A 308 5.98 -44.74 4.99
CA ARG A 308 4.94 -45.78 4.93
C ARG A 308 5.45 -47.11 4.41
N GLU A 309 6.30 -47.07 3.39
CA GLU A 309 6.90 -48.27 2.75
C GLU A 309 7.98 -48.89 3.64
N ASN A 310 8.76 -48.07 4.37
CA ASN A 310 9.79 -48.45 5.31
C ASN A 310 9.54 -47.84 6.68
N PRO A 311 8.57 -48.35 7.47
CA PRO A 311 8.31 -47.81 8.79
C PRO A 311 9.56 -47.96 9.67
N PRO A 312 10.04 -46.88 10.34
CA PRO A 312 11.17 -46.98 11.25
C PRO A 312 10.87 -48.03 12.31
N GLN A 313 11.85 -48.89 12.59
CA GLN A 313 11.74 -49.89 13.66
C GLN A 313 11.36 -49.13 14.94
N ARG A 314 10.30 -49.58 15.62
CA ARG A 314 9.80 -48.97 16.84
C ARG A 314 10.93 -48.89 17.86
N THR A 315 11.55 -47.74 17.96
CA THR A 315 12.49 -47.43 19.02
C THR A 315 11.69 -46.95 20.22
N HIS A 316 12.01 -47.48 21.40
CA HIS A 316 11.39 -47.11 22.70
C HIS A 316 11.38 -45.61 23.04
N ALA A 317 11.95 -44.79 22.16
CA ALA A 317 11.96 -43.34 22.29
C ALA A 317 10.56 -42.66 22.17
N VAL A 318 9.63 -43.28 21.41
CA VAL A 318 8.26 -42.77 21.28
C VAL A 318 7.47 -43.06 22.55
N ASP A 319 7.67 -44.21 23.16
CA ASP A 319 7.00 -44.62 24.38
C ASP A 319 7.41 -43.70 25.56
N ARG A 320 8.70 -43.35 25.70
CA ARG A 320 9.19 -42.38 26.71
C ARG A 320 8.66 -40.98 26.58
N PHE A 321 8.27 -40.56 25.38
CA PHE A 321 7.72 -39.20 25.19
C PHE A 321 6.31 -39.07 25.77
N PHE A 322 5.54 -40.14 25.77
CA PHE A 322 4.19 -40.16 26.34
C PHE A 322 4.17 -40.57 27.82
N GLU A 323 5.25 -41.20 28.31
CA GLU A 323 5.39 -41.62 29.72
C GLU A 323 5.85 -40.50 30.66
N THR A 324 6.34 -39.36 30.17
CA THR A 324 6.76 -38.20 30.98
C THR A 324 5.61 -37.44 31.70
N GLY A 325 4.37 -37.95 31.61
CA GLY A 325 3.20 -37.43 32.33
C GLY A 325 2.84 -38.14 33.64
N SER A 326 3.52 -39.23 34.01
CA SER A 326 3.21 -40.03 35.22
C SER A 326 4.33 -39.88 36.23
N THR A 327 4.10 -39.08 37.27
CA THR A 327 4.93 -38.99 38.46
C THR A 327 4.84 -40.27 39.29
N HIS A 328 5.70 -41.22 39.05
CA HIS A 328 6.05 -42.25 40.04
C HIS A 328 7.57 -42.51 40.02
N PRO A 329 8.25 -42.41 41.16
CA PRO A 329 9.67 -42.72 41.25
C PRO A 329 9.86 -44.24 41.21
N ALA A 330 10.54 -44.72 40.18
CA ALA A 330 11.00 -46.10 40.10
C ALA A 330 12.34 -46.28 40.83
N PRO A 331 12.62 -47.46 41.44
CA PRO A 331 13.84 -47.71 42.19
C PRO A 331 15.08 -47.79 41.29
N PRO A 332 16.29 -47.57 41.82
CA PRO A 332 17.51 -47.53 41.04
C PRO A 332 17.99 -48.92 40.69
N GLU A 333 17.88 -49.35 39.44
CA GLU A 333 18.64 -50.44 38.90
C GLU A 333 19.65 -49.95 37.85
N GLN A 334 20.85 -50.51 38.01
CA GLN A 334 22.09 -50.21 37.32
C GLN A 334 21.92 -50.18 35.80
N ALA A 335 22.35 -49.10 35.18
CA ALA A 335 22.48 -49.03 33.72
C ALA A 335 23.88 -48.51 33.35
N ASP A 336 24.80 -49.46 33.14
CA ASP A 336 25.97 -49.28 32.29
C ASP A 336 25.55 -49.33 30.83
N HIS A 337 25.18 -48.22 30.23
CA HIS A 337 25.28 -47.97 28.79
C HIS A 337 25.25 -46.45 28.55
N PRO A 338 26.18 -45.90 27.72
CA PRO A 338 26.17 -44.49 27.36
C PRO A 338 24.89 -44.12 26.60
N PRO A 339 24.36 -42.93 26.76
CA PRO A 339 23.16 -42.48 26.06
C PRO A 339 23.47 -42.38 24.56
N THR A 340 23.03 -43.36 23.82
CA THR A 340 22.99 -43.25 22.35
C THR A 340 22.05 -42.11 22.00
N SER A 341 22.60 -41.05 21.45
CA SER A 341 21.85 -39.90 20.94
C SER A 341 20.72 -40.42 20.04
N ALA A 342 19.49 -40.25 20.52
CA ALA A 342 18.33 -40.61 19.73
C ALA A 342 18.31 -39.72 18.49
N GLU A 343 18.58 -40.28 17.31
CA GLU A 343 18.44 -39.61 16.04
C GLU A 343 16.99 -39.06 15.92
N PRO A 344 16.82 -37.78 15.61
CA PRO A 344 15.50 -37.22 15.49
C PRO A 344 14.73 -37.90 14.35
N THR A 345 13.53 -38.41 14.64
CA THR A 345 12.67 -39.06 13.65
C THR A 345 12.39 -38.02 12.52
N PRO A 346 12.56 -38.38 11.22
CA PRO A 346 12.44 -37.44 10.09
C PRO A 346 11.16 -36.58 10.10
N LEU A 347 10.06 -37.16 10.59
CA LEU A 347 8.78 -36.42 10.75
C LEU A 347 8.87 -35.37 11.84
N ARG A 348 9.59 -35.61 12.93
CA ARG A 348 9.78 -34.68 14.04
C ARG A 348 10.66 -33.50 13.63
N GLU A 349 11.67 -33.74 12.81
CA GLU A 349 12.56 -32.76 12.25
C GLU A 349 11.83 -31.89 11.22
N LEU A 350 10.98 -32.49 10.38
CA LEU A 350 10.09 -31.77 9.45
C LEU A 350 9.14 -30.80 10.19
N LEU A 351 8.46 -31.27 11.23
CA LEU A 351 7.57 -30.47 12.06
C LEU A 351 8.31 -29.33 12.77
N ARG A 352 9.50 -29.63 13.32
CA ARG A 352 10.33 -28.60 13.97
C ARG A 352 10.78 -27.53 13.01
N THR A 353 11.26 -27.91 11.83
CA THR A 353 11.67 -26.98 10.78
C THR A 353 10.49 -26.12 10.31
N GLN A 354 9.32 -26.73 10.15
CA GLN A 354 8.11 -26.00 9.76
C GLN A 354 7.67 -25.00 10.84
N SER A 355 7.68 -25.39 12.12
CA SER A 355 7.34 -24.48 13.23
C SER A 355 8.34 -23.32 13.36
N GLN A 356 9.62 -23.58 13.17
CA GLN A 356 10.65 -22.53 13.19
C GLN A 356 10.47 -21.53 12.04
N ARG A 357 10.20 -22.03 10.81
CA ARG A 357 9.89 -21.15 9.67
C ARG A 357 8.66 -20.30 9.92
N MET A 358 7.58 -20.87 10.46
CA MET A 358 6.37 -20.12 10.79
C MET A 358 6.64 -19.02 11.82
N ALA A 359 7.33 -19.32 12.91
CA ALA A 359 7.68 -18.34 13.93
C ALA A 359 8.55 -17.19 13.40
N GLN A 360 9.50 -17.50 12.52
CA GLN A 360 10.32 -16.48 11.86
C GLN A 360 9.48 -15.60 10.94
N MET A 361 8.62 -16.21 10.12
CA MET A 361 7.73 -15.48 9.22
C MET A 361 6.75 -14.59 9.99
N GLU A 362 6.18 -15.06 11.10
CA GLU A 362 5.29 -14.28 11.96
C GLU A 362 6.00 -13.05 12.54
N ALA A 363 7.23 -13.19 13.02
CA ALA A 363 8.02 -12.09 13.57
C ALA A 363 8.34 -11.00 12.50
N GLU A 364 8.76 -11.42 11.31
CA GLU A 364 9.04 -10.52 10.19
C GLU A 364 7.77 -9.81 9.70
N LEU A 365 6.65 -10.55 9.65
CA LEU A 365 5.35 -10.03 9.23
C LEU A 365 4.82 -8.98 10.22
N GLU A 366 4.95 -9.25 11.52
CA GLU A 366 4.50 -8.34 12.56
C GLU A 366 5.26 -7.01 12.51
N ALA A 367 6.57 -7.05 12.25
CA ALA A 367 7.38 -5.85 12.06
C ALA A 367 6.90 -5.01 10.86
N THR A 368 6.58 -5.68 9.74
CA THR A 368 6.10 -5.02 8.52
C THR A 368 4.69 -4.45 8.70
N ARG A 369 3.78 -5.22 9.31
CA ARG A 369 2.40 -4.79 9.62
C ARG A 369 2.36 -3.62 10.58
N ARG A 370 3.28 -3.55 11.53
CA ARG A 370 3.36 -2.43 12.48
C ARG A 370 3.53 -1.11 11.74
N THR A 371 4.45 -1.04 10.79
CA THR A 371 4.69 0.18 10.00
C THR A 371 3.48 0.58 9.14
N LEU A 372 2.79 -0.39 8.54
CA LEU A 372 1.56 -0.14 7.79
C LEU A 372 0.44 0.38 8.70
N ASN A 373 0.27 -0.22 9.86
CA ASN A 373 -0.79 0.13 10.80
C ASN A 373 -0.58 1.52 11.42
N GLU A 374 0.66 1.88 11.74
CA GLU A 374 1.01 3.23 12.22
C GLU A 374 0.53 4.28 11.24
N ARG A 375 0.78 4.09 9.95
CA ARG A 375 0.34 5.03 8.92
C ARG A 375 -1.18 5.07 8.78
N LYS A 376 -1.84 3.91 8.75
CA LYS A 376 -3.31 3.83 8.66
C LYS A 376 -4.00 4.60 9.79
N ILE A 377 -3.44 4.53 11.00
CA ILE A 377 -3.95 5.27 12.16
C ILE A 377 -3.77 6.77 11.96
N ILE A 378 -2.61 7.21 11.46
CA ILE A 378 -2.35 8.64 11.19
C ILE A 378 -3.29 9.16 10.09
N GLU A 379 -3.47 8.43 8.99
CA GLU A 379 -4.38 8.81 7.91
C GLU A 379 -5.85 8.89 8.39
N ARG A 380 -6.29 7.92 9.19
CA ARG A 380 -7.64 7.96 9.78
C ARG A 380 -7.82 9.14 10.73
N ALA A 381 -6.81 9.45 11.56
CA ALA A 381 -6.86 10.62 12.44
C ALA A 381 -6.95 11.93 11.65
N LYS A 382 -6.22 12.07 10.57
CA LYS A 382 -6.35 13.19 9.61
C LYS A 382 -7.79 13.27 9.08
N GLY A 383 -8.33 12.14 8.59
CA GLY A 383 -9.70 12.09 8.08
C GLY A 383 -10.75 12.53 9.11
N VAL A 384 -10.60 12.14 10.38
CA VAL A 384 -11.47 12.57 11.46
C VAL A 384 -11.38 14.08 11.71
N LEU A 385 -10.18 14.66 11.74
CA LEU A 385 -9.99 16.10 11.90
C LEU A 385 -10.58 16.89 10.72
N MET A 386 -10.40 16.39 9.50
CA MET A 386 -10.99 16.98 8.29
C MET A 386 -12.52 16.95 8.36
N ALA A 387 -13.11 15.79 8.69
CA ALA A 387 -14.56 15.61 8.69
C ALA A 387 -15.25 16.39 9.82
N ARG A 388 -14.64 16.45 11.02
CA ARG A 388 -15.28 17.02 12.22
C ARG A 388 -14.99 18.50 12.44
N LEU A 389 -13.81 18.96 12.03
CA LEU A 389 -13.37 20.35 12.25
C LEU A 389 -13.34 21.16 10.94
N GLY A 390 -13.72 20.57 9.81
CA GLY A 390 -13.67 21.22 8.49
C GLY A 390 -12.26 21.61 8.08
N MET A 391 -11.24 20.97 8.64
CA MET A 391 -9.84 21.25 8.33
C MET A 391 -9.46 20.71 6.96
N THR A 392 -8.56 21.40 6.26
CA THR A 392 -7.88 20.82 5.12
C THR A 392 -6.90 19.74 5.59
N GLU A 393 -6.51 18.82 4.70
CA GLU A 393 -5.58 17.75 5.01
C GLU A 393 -4.27 18.26 5.62
N ASP A 394 -3.73 19.38 5.09
CA ASP A 394 -2.52 20.02 5.57
C ASP A 394 -2.66 20.55 7.00
N VAL A 395 -3.79 21.18 7.29
CA VAL A 395 -4.06 21.73 8.63
C VAL A 395 -4.24 20.59 9.63
N ALA A 396 -4.93 19.52 9.24
CA ALA A 396 -5.12 18.33 10.07
C ALA A 396 -3.78 17.66 10.40
N PHE A 397 -2.92 17.46 9.41
CA PHE A 397 -1.60 16.84 9.64
C PHE A 397 -0.71 17.72 10.51
N ARG A 398 -0.63 19.05 10.24
CA ARG A 398 0.15 19.99 11.08
C ARG A 398 -0.38 20.03 12.51
N ALA A 399 -1.68 19.93 12.72
CA ALA A 399 -2.27 19.86 14.05
C ALA A 399 -1.79 18.63 14.81
N LEU A 400 -1.78 17.45 14.17
CA LEU A 400 -1.24 16.24 14.76
C LEU A 400 0.27 16.36 15.05
N GLN A 401 1.03 16.88 14.10
CA GLN A 401 2.48 17.07 14.23
C GLN A 401 2.84 18.07 15.36
N LYS A 402 2.16 19.21 15.38
CA LYS A 402 2.36 20.21 16.44
C LYS A 402 2.03 19.65 17.81
N THR A 403 0.91 18.95 17.95
CA THR A 403 0.53 18.30 19.21
C THR A 403 1.55 17.24 19.63
N SER A 404 2.10 16.49 18.70
CA SER A 404 3.18 15.53 18.93
C SER A 404 4.43 16.21 19.49
N MET A 405 4.84 17.33 18.90
CA MET A 405 5.99 18.12 19.36
C MET A 405 5.72 18.80 20.72
N ASP A 406 4.57 19.43 20.88
CA ASP A 406 4.20 20.17 22.11
C ASP A 406 4.08 19.21 23.31
N GLN A 407 3.62 17.97 23.10
CA GLN A 407 3.47 16.96 24.14
C GLN A 407 4.67 16.01 24.26
N ASN A 408 5.67 16.14 23.41
CA ASN A 408 6.83 15.23 23.30
C ASN A 408 6.39 13.73 23.21
N ARG A 409 5.35 13.46 22.42
CA ARG A 409 4.79 12.14 22.16
C ARG A 409 5.01 11.75 20.70
N ARG A 410 4.98 10.44 20.42
CA ARG A 410 5.06 9.97 19.03
C ARG A 410 3.80 10.39 18.26
N LEU A 411 3.96 10.70 16.97
CA LEU A 411 2.84 11.10 16.11
C LEU A 411 1.72 10.04 16.09
N LEU A 412 2.08 8.77 16.14
CA LEU A 412 1.14 7.65 16.25
C LEU A 412 0.27 7.77 17.51
N GLU A 413 0.86 8.00 18.67
CA GLU A 413 0.12 8.10 19.95
C GLU A 413 -0.86 9.29 19.95
N VAL A 414 -0.48 10.39 19.29
CA VAL A 414 -1.37 11.54 19.12
C VAL A 414 -2.51 11.22 18.17
N ALA A 415 -2.23 10.50 17.09
CA ALA A 415 -3.24 10.03 16.14
C ALA A 415 -4.23 9.06 16.81
N GLU A 416 -3.76 8.09 17.58
CA GLU A 416 -4.60 7.18 18.37
C GLU A 416 -5.47 7.94 19.37
N ALA A 417 -4.89 8.88 20.11
CA ALA A 417 -5.63 9.73 21.04
C ALA A 417 -6.71 10.55 20.33
N THR A 418 -6.42 11.07 19.13
CA THR A 418 -7.37 11.82 18.31
C THR A 418 -8.55 10.94 17.87
N LEU A 419 -8.29 9.69 17.51
CA LEU A 419 -9.34 8.71 17.15
C LEU A 419 -10.18 8.27 18.34
N ALA A 420 -9.63 8.29 19.55
CA ALA A 420 -10.31 7.93 20.79
C ALA A 420 -11.18 9.07 21.36
N LEU A 421 -11.05 10.30 20.85
CA LEU A 421 -11.84 11.43 21.33
C LEU A 421 -13.33 11.27 20.95
N PRO A 422 -14.26 11.39 21.91
CA PRO A 422 -15.69 11.36 21.63
C PRO A 422 -16.12 12.58 20.78
N ASP A 423 -17.23 12.44 20.07
CA ASP A 423 -17.74 13.50 19.15
C ASP A 423 -17.96 14.85 19.84
N LEU A 424 -18.28 14.85 21.11
CA LEU A 424 -18.46 16.06 21.93
C LEU A 424 -17.17 16.89 22.12
N ALA A 425 -15.98 16.27 21.99
CA ALA A 425 -14.72 16.99 22.13
C ALA A 425 -14.41 17.88 20.92
N PHE A 426 -15.09 17.65 19.78
CA PHE A 426 -14.95 18.43 18.55
C PHE A 426 -16.07 19.45 18.37
N ALA A 427 -17.07 19.49 19.26
CA ALA A 427 -18.09 20.52 19.27
C ALA A 427 -17.44 21.85 19.66
N THR A 428 -17.27 22.76 18.71
CA THR A 428 -16.91 24.16 18.99
C THR A 428 -17.96 24.71 19.92
N PRO A 429 -17.60 25.33 21.09
CA PRO A 429 -18.57 26.08 21.86
C PRO A 429 -19.04 27.21 20.93
N ALA A 430 -20.32 27.20 20.58
CA ALA A 430 -20.97 28.34 19.96
C ALA A 430 -20.79 29.53 20.93
N LEU A 431 -19.81 30.39 20.63
CA LEU A 431 -19.65 31.67 21.30
C LEU A 431 -20.93 32.45 21.03
N GLY A 432 -21.76 32.46 22.06
CA GLY A 432 -23.01 33.15 22.08
C GLY A 432 -22.82 34.59 21.70
N ALA A 433 -23.34 34.95 20.52
CA ALA A 433 -23.77 36.32 20.26
C ALA A 433 -24.94 36.61 21.19
N ARG A 434 -24.66 37.18 22.33
CA ARG A 434 -25.63 37.97 23.12
C ARG A 434 -25.08 39.37 23.27
N ALA A 435 -25.56 40.21 22.42
CA ALA A 435 -26.16 41.53 22.67
C ALA A 435 -25.74 42.18 24.00
N LEU A 436 -25.08 43.29 23.91
CA LEU A 436 -25.25 44.38 24.86
C LEU A 436 -25.99 45.51 24.12
N GLU A 437 -27.18 45.77 24.59
CA GLU A 437 -27.90 47.00 24.45
C GLU A 437 -27.06 48.21 24.93
#